data_354261866fa532e23f07a1c1635a2c8c
#
_entry.id   354261866fa532e23f07a1c1635a2c8c
#
_cell.length_a   1.000
_cell.length_b   1.000
_cell.length_c   1.000
_cell.angle_alpha   90.00
_cell.angle_beta   90.00
_cell.angle_gamma   90.00
#
_symmetry.space_group_name_H-M   'P 1'
#
loop_
_entity.id
_entity.type
_entity.pdbx_description
1 polymer ?
#
loop_
_entity_poly.entity_id
_entity_poly.type
_entity_poly.pdbx_seq_one_letter_code
_entity_poly.pdbx_strand_id
1 'polypeptide(L)'
;MAQLRVLDDAYPGGLVAYITNAQRLLSESRLGTNPLEGYTPSVPSGEALPWGSEKFEQFEERGFQHAASGKVAFVLVAGGLGERLGYSGIKVKLPYDTAREAAFLQLYCEHIAAYTSSYATTSTSASPKKTKHKTTSPFAIMTSDDTHAQTLNLLERNEYFGLGRDNITLVKQEKVACLADNDAKLALEDNNRWSVQTKPHGHGDVHMLMHSSGLLDEWERRGIEHVVFFQDTNALVFRAVPAAIGVSLANDFEVNSLAVPRRAKEAIGAITRLTPAQGSKNRAMTINVEYNQLDPLLRASGGAFKDGDMNDKNTGYSPFPGNINQLVFRLAEYRRTLQRTHGVIAEFINPKYTDGTKTAFKKPTRLECMMQDYPKSLGPEAKVGFTTITPNLAAYSPVKNSVAEAQAKFAKGDPTHSATSGELDVYASHCAALRLVGCSVGSPMSVTFLGMERLALPPRISFAPSFAPSLGHLRSKLPAPRQVAISARSSFVLEGHCENVILESLELDGALHISVHHPRCRLVIRCGLVQNAGWHWTPLEELEGAETSTSPVTEEEAMRGFRVHRTETARYEFFHGGRYVLE
;
A
#
# COMPACT_ATOMS: atom_id res chain seq x y z
N MET A 1 17.72 34.37 3.69
CA MET A 1 16.50 34.99 3.11
C MET A 1 15.81 34.08 2.11
N ALA A 2 16.52 33.48 1.12
CA ALA A 2 15.88 32.55 0.16
C ALA A 2 15.23 31.32 0.85
N GLN A 3 15.94 30.67 1.78
CA GLN A 3 15.40 29.53 2.53
C GLN A 3 14.14 29.88 3.33
N LEU A 4 14.10 31.05 3.98
CA LEU A 4 12.92 31.46 4.75
C LEU A 4 11.70 31.70 3.86
N ARG A 5 11.88 32.17 2.62
CA ARG A 5 10.78 32.28 1.65
C ARG A 5 10.24 30.91 1.26
N VAL A 6 11.14 29.95 0.96
CA VAL A 6 10.73 28.57 0.65
C VAL A 6 9.93 27.96 1.81
N LEU A 7 10.38 28.16 3.06
CA LEU A 7 9.70 27.65 4.25
C LEU A 7 8.37 28.36 4.50
N ASP A 8 8.28 29.66 4.19
CA ASP A 8 7.05 30.44 4.29
C ASP A 8 6.01 29.97 3.25
N ASP A 9 6.45 29.79 2.01
CA ASP A 9 5.60 29.33 0.90
C ASP A 9 5.16 27.86 1.08
N ALA A 10 5.96 27.04 1.79
CA ALA A 10 5.69 25.61 1.99
C ALA A 10 4.57 25.32 3.01
N TYR A 11 4.17 26.29 3.83
CA TYR A 11 3.16 26.08 4.87
C TYR A 11 1.97 27.03 4.69
N PRO A 12 0.72 26.56 4.73
CA PRO A 12 -0.45 27.41 4.60
C PRO A 12 -0.53 28.50 5.68
N GLY A 13 -0.53 29.76 5.25
CA GLY A 13 -0.44 30.92 6.13
C GLY A 13 0.98 31.29 6.57
N GLY A 14 1.98 30.67 5.97
CA GLY A 14 3.41 31.00 6.12
C GLY A 14 4.02 30.58 7.46
N LEU A 15 5.27 30.96 7.67
CA LEU A 15 6.03 30.65 8.89
C LEU A 15 5.33 31.19 10.17
N VAL A 16 4.59 32.29 10.06
CA VAL A 16 3.86 32.85 11.22
C VAL A 16 2.76 31.88 11.68
N ALA A 17 1.98 31.34 10.75
CA ALA A 17 0.96 30.36 11.06
C ALA A 17 1.57 29.04 11.58
N TYR A 18 2.67 28.59 10.97
CA TYR A 18 3.44 27.44 11.42
C TYR A 18 3.88 27.56 12.88
N ILE A 19 4.54 28.68 13.24
CA ILE A 19 5.05 28.94 14.59
C ILE A 19 3.90 29.06 15.59
N THR A 20 2.82 29.76 15.24
CA THR A 20 1.65 29.91 16.10
C THR A 20 1.00 28.56 16.43
N ASN A 21 0.83 27.70 15.42
CA ASN A 21 0.29 26.36 15.64
C ASN A 21 1.25 25.47 16.45
N ALA A 22 2.55 25.59 16.18
CA ALA A 22 3.59 24.88 16.94
C ALA A 22 3.58 25.26 18.42
N GLN A 23 3.49 26.54 18.76
CA GLN A 23 3.40 27.02 20.14
C GLN A 23 2.18 26.44 20.86
N ARG A 24 1.02 26.42 20.21
CA ARG A 24 -0.20 25.81 20.76
C ARG A 24 0.01 24.32 21.03
N LEU A 25 0.50 23.54 20.06
CA LEU A 25 0.69 22.09 20.19
C LEU A 25 1.80 21.74 21.20
N LEU A 26 2.86 22.53 21.29
CA LEU A 26 3.91 22.37 22.30
C LEU A 26 3.37 22.61 23.70
N SER A 27 2.54 23.65 23.89
CA SER A 27 1.88 23.92 25.15
C SER A 27 0.98 22.76 25.58
N GLU A 28 0.13 22.24 24.67
CA GLU A 28 -0.74 21.08 24.90
C GLU A 28 0.08 19.83 25.26
N SER A 29 1.16 19.56 24.53
CA SER A 29 2.08 18.44 24.80
C SER A 29 2.74 18.54 26.18
N ARG A 30 3.18 19.75 26.58
CA ARG A 30 3.79 19.98 27.87
C ARG A 30 2.82 19.78 29.02
N LEU A 31 1.58 20.26 28.86
CA LEU A 31 0.49 20.09 29.82
C LEU A 31 -0.03 18.66 29.90
N GLY A 32 0.34 17.80 28.91
CA GLY A 32 -0.18 16.44 28.84
C GLY A 32 -1.67 16.37 28.49
N THR A 33 -2.18 17.36 27.78
CA THR A 33 -3.57 17.41 27.34
C THR A 33 -3.88 16.19 26.47
N ASN A 34 -4.89 15.42 26.87
CA ASN A 34 -5.36 14.30 26.05
C ASN A 34 -6.40 14.78 25.04
N PRO A 35 -6.11 14.77 23.73
CA PRO A 35 -7.05 15.25 22.71
C PRO A 35 -8.31 14.37 22.59
N LEU A 36 -8.30 13.18 23.20
CA LEU A 36 -9.42 12.23 23.19
C LEU A 36 -10.24 12.25 24.49
N GLU A 37 -9.92 13.15 25.41
CA GLU A 37 -10.67 13.31 26.67
C GLU A 37 -12.12 13.76 26.40
N GLY A 38 -13.06 13.14 27.11
CA GLY A 38 -14.49 13.45 26.96
C GLY A 38 -15.16 12.77 25.76
N TYR A 39 -14.46 11.83 25.10
CA TYR A 39 -15.05 10.97 24.07
C TYR A 39 -15.34 9.56 24.59
N THR A 40 -16.46 9.01 24.15
CA THR A 40 -16.81 7.59 24.32
C THR A 40 -16.48 6.84 23.02
N PRO A 41 -15.54 5.89 23.06
CA PRO A 41 -15.20 5.07 21.90
C PRO A 41 -16.27 4.00 21.65
N SER A 42 -16.47 3.67 20.38
CA SER A 42 -17.29 2.54 19.92
C SER A 42 -16.72 1.94 18.65
N VAL A 43 -17.14 0.72 18.35
CA VAL A 43 -16.73 0.03 17.12
C VAL A 43 -17.25 0.81 15.91
N PRO A 44 -16.40 1.10 14.90
CA PRO A 44 -16.80 1.84 13.72
C PRO A 44 -17.71 1.00 12.80
N SER A 45 -18.43 1.67 11.88
CA SER A 45 -19.17 1.01 10.80
C SER A 45 -18.23 0.60 9.68
N GLY A 46 -18.48 -0.56 9.06
CA GLY A 46 -17.69 -1.05 7.94
C GLY A 46 -18.00 -2.49 7.57
N GLU A 47 -17.22 -3.03 6.65
CA GLU A 47 -17.38 -4.37 6.12
C GLU A 47 -16.16 -5.23 6.40
N ALA A 48 -16.37 -6.40 7.00
CA ALA A 48 -15.38 -7.46 7.08
C ALA A 48 -15.71 -8.52 6.04
N LEU A 49 -14.86 -8.65 5.03
CA LEU A 49 -15.07 -9.50 3.87
C LEU A 49 -14.13 -10.71 3.92
N PRO A 50 -14.64 -11.93 4.12
CA PRO A 50 -13.83 -13.13 3.87
C PRO A 50 -13.41 -13.17 2.40
N TRP A 51 -12.11 -13.22 2.14
CA TRP A 51 -11.58 -13.23 0.78
C TRP A 51 -12.11 -14.44 -0.01
N GLY A 52 -12.63 -14.17 -1.22
CA GLY A 52 -13.25 -15.16 -2.08
C GLY A 52 -14.66 -15.60 -1.67
N SER A 53 -15.27 -14.96 -0.66
CA SER A 53 -16.69 -15.14 -0.39
C SER A 53 -17.54 -14.48 -1.48
N GLU A 54 -18.77 -14.93 -1.65
CA GLU A 54 -19.71 -14.34 -2.60
C GLU A 54 -19.88 -12.82 -2.38
N LYS A 55 -19.96 -12.40 -1.11
CA LYS A 55 -20.05 -10.97 -0.74
C LYS A 55 -18.79 -10.21 -1.17
N PHE A 56 -17.60 -10.78 -0.98
CA PHE A 56 -16.34 -10.19 -1.46
C PHE A 56 -16.36 -10.03 -2.98
N GLU A 57 -16.70 -11.09 -3.72
CA GLU A 57 -16.72 -11.07 -5.19
C GLU A 57 -17.75 -10.06 -5.73
N GLN A 58 -18.91 -9.90 -5.09
CA GLN A 58 -19.90 -8.88 -5.46
C GLN A 58 -19.35 -7.45 -5.30
N PHE A 59 -18.67 -7.16 -4.20
CA PHE A 59 -18.04 -5.85 -4.00
C PHE A 59 -16.82 -5.65 -4.91
N GLU A 60 -16.00 -6.68 -5.11
CA GLU A 60 -14.87 -6.64 -6.03
C GLU A 60 -15.34 -6.29 -7.46
N GLU A 61 -16.35 -6.97 -7.97
CA GLU A 61 -16.90 -6.73 -9.31
C GLU A 61 -17.47 -5.31 -9.44
N ARG A 62 -18.27 -4.86 -8.45
CA ARG A 62 -18.82 -3.50 -8.45
C ARG A 62 -17.76 -2.43 -8.48
N GLY A 63 -16.73 -2.55 -7.64
CA GLY A 63 -15.64 -1.59 -7.59
C GLY A 63 -14.73 -1.67 -8.82
N PHE A 64 -14.52 -2.87 -9.35
CA PHE A 64 -13.79 -3.07 -10.59
C PHE A 64 -14.48 -2.38 -11.78
N GLN A 65 -15.77 -2.57 -11.97
CA GLN A 65 -16.56 -1.90 -13.01
C GLN A 65 -16.50 -0.38 -12.87
N HIS A 66 -16.53 0.15 -11.65
CA HIS A 66 -16.40 1.57 -11.39
C HIS A 66 -15.01 2.10 -11.79
N ALA A 67 -13.94 1.42 -11.43
CA ALA A 67 -12.57 1.78 -11.83
C ALA A 67 -12.40 1.67 -13.36
N ALA A 68 -12.89 0.59 -13.96
CA ALA A 68 -12.84 0.36 -15.40
C ALA A 68 -13.62 1.40 -16.24
N SER A 69 -14.63 2.04 -15.64
CA SER A 69 -15.35 3.16 -16.27
C SER A 69 -14.57 4.48 -16.25
N GLY A 70 -13.34 4.50 -15.71
CA GLY A 70 -12.49 5.69 -15.66
C GLY A 70 -12.88 6.67 -14.56
N LYS A 71 -13.57 6.24 -13.51
CA LYS A 71 -14.07 7.09 -12.41
C LYS A 71 -13.21 7.10 -11.17
N VAL A 72 -12.03 6.47 -11.22
CA VAL A 72 -11.12 6.35 -10.08
C VAL A 72 -9.77 6.95 -10.41
N ALA A 73 -9.25 7.77 -9.51
CA ALA A 73 -7.88 8.26 -9.53
C ALA A 73 -7.06 7.57 -8.43
N PHE A 74 -5.76 7.56 -8.58
CA PHE A 74 -4.82 6.93 -7.67
C PHE A 74 -3.80 7.94 -7.15
N VAL A 75 -3.42 7.82 -5.87
CA VAL A 75 -2.41 8.66 -5.23
C VAL A 75 -1.45 7.78 -4.43
N LEU A 76 -0.20 7.76 -4.84
CA LEU A 76 0.88 7.04 -4.17
C LEU A 76 1.69 8.00 -3.30
N VAL A 77 1.92 7.64 -2.06
CA VAL A 77 2.84 8.35 -1.17
C VAL A 77 4.21 7.65 -1.21
N ALA A 78 5.20 8.27 -1.87
CA ALA A 78 6.51 7.68 -2.17
C ALA A 78 7.69 8.63 -1.86
N GLY A 79 7.62 9.35 -0.74
CA GLY A 79 8.68 10.27 -0.31
C GLY A 79 9.87 9.62 0.41
N GLY A 80 9.87 8.31 0.66
CA GLY A 80 10.87 7.61 1.47
C GLY A 80 11.98 6.92 0.68
N LEU A 81 13.23 6.99 1.21
CA LEU A 81 14.38 6.21 0.73
C LEU A 81 14.37 4.78 1.30
N GLY A 82 15.15 3.89 0.67
CA GLY A 82 15.33 2.49 1.07
C GLY A 82 16.39 2.24 2.16
N GLU A 83 17.04 3.27 2.67
CA GLU A 83 18.21 3.16 3.59
C GLU A 83 17.96 2.23 4.79
N ARG A 84 16.76 2.30 5.38
CA ARG A 84 16.40 1.42 6.52
C ARG A 84 16.35 -0.06 6.16
N LEU A 85 16.21 -0.37 4.88
CA LEU A 85 16.19 -1.73 4.33
C LEU A 85 17.60 -2.20 3.96
N GLY A 86 18.60 -1.31 4.01
CA GLY A 86 19.92 -1.55 3.44
C GLY A 86 19.96 -1.36 1.92
N TYR A 87 19.05 -0.56 1.35
CA TYR A 87 18.96 -0.28 -0.08
C TYR A 87 19.26 1.17 -0.38
N SER A 88 20.18 1.41 -1.31
CA SER A 88 20.69 2.76 -1.65
C SER A 88 19.72 3.59 -2.50
N GLY A 89 18.71 2.97 -3.09
CA GLY A 89 17.76 3.59 -3.99
C GLY A 89 16.42 3.99 -3.34
N ILE A 90 15.51 4.46 -4.18
CA ILE A 90 14.12 4.75 -3.78
C ILE A 90 13.33 3.45 -3.66
N LYS A 91 12.47 3.35 -2.66
CA LYS A 91 11.70 2.14 -2.37
C LYS A 91 10.83 1.65 -3.53
N VAL A 92 10.23 2.58 -4.29
CA VAL A 92 9.36 2.21 -5.43
C VAL A 92 10.11 1.59 -6.60
N LYS A 93 11.46 1.68 -6.62
CA LYS A 93 12.32 1.01 -7.60
C LYS A 93 12.64 -0.44 -7.18
N LEU A 94 12.47 -0.79 -5.91
CA LEU A 94 12.71 -2.16 -5.45
C LEU A 94 11.90 -3.16 -6.27
N PRO A 95 12.48 -4.28 -6.71
CA PRO A 95 11.71 -5.41 -7.19
C PRO A 95 10.81 -5.94 -6.06
N TYR A 96 9.52 -6.12 -6.33
CA TYR A 96 8.61 -6.65 -5.32
C TYR A 96 8.75 -8.16 -5.14
N ASP A 97 9.25 -8.86 -6.17
CA ASP A 97 9.62 -10.28 -6.13
C ASP A 97 10.87 -10.57 -7.00
N THR A 98 11.47 -11.73 -6.81
CA THR A 98 12.60 -12.21 -7.60
C THR A 98 12.19 -13.00 -8.84
N ALA A 99 10.91 -13.29 -9.03
CA ALA A 99 10.42 -14.07 -10.17
C ALA A 99 10.24 -13.21 -11.42
N ARG A 100 9.58 -12.05 -11.30
CA ARG A 100 9.41 -11.09 -12.39
C ARG A 100 10.48 -9.98 -12.37
N GLU A 101 11.09 -9.73 -11.20
CA GLU A 101 12.04 -8.62 -10.99
C GLU A 101 11.43 -7.24 -11.30
N ALA A 102 10.10 -7.16 -11.31
CA ALA A 102 9.38 -5.93 -11.59
C ALA A 102 9.38 -5.00 -10.37
N ALA A 103 9.64 -3.71 -10.58
CA ALA A 103 9.63 -2.72 -9.53
C ALA A 103 8.23 -2.53 -8.93
N PHE A 104 8.14 -2.10 -7.65
CA PHE A 104 6.85 -1.75 -7.04
C PHE A 104 6.08 -0.73 -7.88
N LEU A 105 6.74 0.31 -8.40
CA LEU A 105 6.10 1.31 -9.25
C LEU A 105 5.55 0.72 -10.54
N GLN A 106 6.29 -0.21 -11.15
CA GLN A 106 5.83 -0.95 -12.33
C GLN A 106 4.56 -1.75 -12.00
N LEU A 107 4.56 -2.51 -10.90
CA LEU A 107 3.40 -3.30 -10.47
C LEU A 107 2.16 -2.41 -10.30
N TYR A 108 2.30 -1.23 -9.70
CA TYR A 108 1.19 -0.30 -9.49
C TYR A 108 0.66 0.25 -10.82
N CYS A 109 1.55 0.64 -11.72
CA CYS A 109 1.18 1.11 -13.06
C CYS A 109 0.46 -0.01 -13.85
N GLU A 110 0.96 -1.24 -13.80
CA GLU A 110 0.35 -2.40 -14.45
C GLU A 110 -1.06 -2.69 -13.90
N HIS A 111 -1.28 -2.59 -12.59
CA HIS A 111 -2.62 -2.74 -12.00
C HIS A 111 -3.59 -1.65 -12.46
N ILE A 112 -3.17 -0.39 -12.44
CA ILE A 112 -3.99 0.75 -12.88
C ILE A 112 -4.35 0.59 -14.37
N ALA A 113 -3.39 0.17 -15.20
CA ALA A 113 -3.63 -0.12 -16.62
C ALA A 113 -4.59 -1.30 -16.82
N ALA A 114 -4.45 -2.37 -16.01
CA ALA A 114 -5.29 -3.55 -16.11
C ALA A 114 -6.76 -3.26 -15.78
N TYR A 115 -7.04 -2.36 -14.84
CA TYR A 115 -8.42 -1.98 -14.52
C TYR A 115 -9.15 -1.34 -15.70
N THR A 116 -8.47 -0.51 -16.50
CA THR A 116 -9.06 0.20 -17.63
C THR A 116 -9.09 -0.63 -18.92
N SER A 117 -8.13 -1.54 -19.13
CA SER A 117 -8.04 -2.36 -20.35
C SER A 117 -9.01 -3.55 -20.37
N SER A 118 -9.32 -4.13 -19.22
CA SER A 118 -10.18 -5.32 -19.13
C SER A 118 -11.66 -5.05 -19.45
N TYR A 119 -12.14 -3.82 -19.30
CA TYR A 119 -13.52 -3.45 -19.61
C TYR A 119 -13.84 -3.53 -21.12
N ALA A 120 -12.84 -3.32 -21.97
CA ALA A 120 -13.05 -3.39 -23.42
C ALA A 120 -13.35 -4.80 -23.95
N THR A 121 -13.07 -5.84 -23.16
CA THR A 121 -13.23 -7.25 -23.56
C THR A 121 -14.50 -7.91 -23.06
N THR A 122 -15.18 -7.37 -22.05
CA THR A 122 -16.36 -7.98 -21.41
C THR A 122 -17.72 -7.43 -21.87
N SER A 123 -17.76 -6.30 -22.58
CA SER A 123 -19.02 -5.75 -23.11
C SER A 123 -19.46 -6.50 -24.38
N THR A 124 -20.13 -7.65 -24.22
CA THR A 124 -20.78 -8.41 -25.30
C THR A 124 -22.13 -7.84 -25.73
N SER A 125 -22.53 -6.65 -25.32
CA SER A 125 -23.78 -6.02 -25.75
C SER A 125 -23.57 -5.08 -26.92
N ALA A 126 -24.05 -5.52 -28.06
CA ALA A 126 -24.39 -4.87 -29.32
C ALA A 126 -24.19 -3.36 -29.47
N SER A 127 -23.40 -3.03 -30.45
CA SER A 127 -23.11 -1.81 -31.20
C SER A 127 -21.74 -1.22 -30.92
N PRO A 128 -20.87 -1.17 -31.94
CA PRO A 128 -19.62 -0.43 -31.86
C PRO A 128 -19.92 1.07 -32.00
N LYS A 129 -20.43 1.70 -30.96
CA LYS A 129 -20.29 3.15 -30.86
C LYS A 129 -18.79 3.39 -30.69
N LYS A 130 -18.18 4.06 -31.68
CA LYS A 130 -16.82 4.60 -31.65
C LYS A 130 -16.62 5.34 -30.32
N THR A 131 -16.19 4.63 -29.29
CA THR A 131 -15.81 5.25 -28.02
C THR A 131 -14.46 5.89 -28.20
N LYS A 132 -14.51 7.20 -28.26
CA LYS A 132 -13.42 8.14 -28.16
C LYS A 132 -12.61 7.82 -26.89
N HIS A 133 -11.27 7.83 -27.05
CA HIS A 133 -10.24 7.84 -26.03
C HIS A 133 -10.38 6.77 -24.91
N LYS A 134 -9.42 5.85 -24.88
CA LYS A 134 -9.14 4.98 -23.73
C LYS A 134 -8.90 5.89 -22.52
N THR A 135 -9.90 6.04 -21.64
CA THR A 135 -9.78 6.85 -20.42
C THR A 135 -8.92 6.08 -19.43
N THR A 136 -7.64 6.38 -19.38
CA THR A 136 -6.74 5.85 -18.37
C THR A 136 -6.98 6.60 -17.06
N SER A 137 -7.00 5.89 -15.93
CA SER A 137 -7.12 6.49 -14.60
C SER A 137 -5.93 7.40 -14.31
N PRO A 138 -6.13 8.62 -13.79
CA PRO A 138 -5.04 9.49 -13.42
C PRO A 138 -4.31 8.96 -12.18
N PHE A 139 -3.00 9.18 -12.14
CA PHE A 139 -2.13 8.71 -11.08
C PHE A 139 -1.20 9.83 -10.61
N ALA A 140 -1.34 10.25 -9.35
CA ALA A 140 -0.45 11.20 -8.72
C ALA A 140 0.54 10.47 -7.79
N ILE A 141 1.79 10.91 -7.78
CA ILE A 141 2.85 10.33 -6.94
C ILE A 141 3.46 11.46 -6.10
N MET A 142 3.29 11.38 -4.78
CA MET A 142 3.97 12.30 -3.88
C MET A 142 5.41 11.85 -3.66
N THR A 143 6.34 12.74 -3.97
CA THR A 143 7.78 12.55 -3.82
C THR A 143 8.36 13.55 -2.80
N SER A 144 9.61 13.37 -2.43
CA SER A 144 10.41 14.32 -1.64
C SER A 144 11.57 14.85 -2.48
N ASP A 145 12.35 15.80 -1.96
CA ASP A 145 13.61 16.23 -2.59
C ASP A 145 14.54 15.05 -2.89
N ASP A 146 14.58 14.06 -1.98
CA ASP A 146 15.49 12.94 -2.07
C ASP A 146 15.03 11.88 -3.10
N THR A 147 13.71 11.84 -3.44
CA THR A 147 13.13 10.80 -4.31
C THR A 147 12.63 11.32 -5.65
N HIS A 148 12.40 12.62 -5.81
CA HIS A 148 11.74 13.20 -6.99
C HIS A 148 12.48 12.89 -8.30
N ALA A 149 13.76 13.25 -8.37
CA ALA A 149 14.56 13.05 -9.59
C ALA A 149 14.72 11.57 -9.95
N GLN A 150 14.88 10.69 -8.95
CA GLN A 150 14.99 9.25 -9.16
C GLN A 150 13.67 8.63 -9.63
N THR A 151 12.54 9.09 -9.09
CA THR A 151 11.20 8.64 -9.51
C THR A 151 10.91 9.05 -10.95
N LEU A 152 11.20 10.31 -11.31
CA LEU A 152 11.04 10.80 -12.68
C LEU A 152 11.90 9.98 -13.67
N ASN A 153 13.18 9.77 -13.35
CA ASN A 153 14.08 8.97 -14.17
C ASN A 153 13.59 7.53 -14.34
N LEU A 154 13.07 6.92 -13.27
CA LEU A 154 12.50 5.56 -13.32
C LEU A 154 11.30 5.50 -14.28
N LEU A 155 10.41 6.48 -14.22
CA LEU A 155 9.24 6.58 -15.11
C LEU A 155 9.66 6.79 -16.57
N GLU A 156 10.56 7.75 -16.84
CA GLU A 156 11.00 8.08 -18.20
C GLU A 156 11.73 6.91 -18.88
N ARG A 157 12.64 6.25 -18.16
CA ARG A 157 13.38 5.08 -18.70
C ARG A 157 12.51 3.89 -19.03
N ASN A 158 11.34 3.79 -18.39
CA ASN A 158 10.39 2.68 -18.59
C ASN A 158 9.11 3.14 -19.30
N GLU A 159 9.16 4.24 -20.07
CA GLU A 159 8.03 4.74 -20.85
C GLU A 159 6.74 4.84 -20.03
N TYR A 160 6.88 5.29 -18.76
CA TYR A 160 5.79 5.40 -17.79
C TYR A 160 5.02 4.09 -17.57
N PHE A 161 5.69 2.96 -17.75
CA PHE A 161 5.12 1.60 -17.62
C PHE A 161 3.80 1.42 -18.39
N GLY A 162 3.69 2.06 -19.55
CA GLY A 162 2.52 1.97 -20.42
C GLY A 162 1.29 2.77 -20.00
N LEU A 163 1.30 3.49 -18.87
CA LEU A 163 0.21 4.39 -18.48
C LEU A 163 0.18 5.69 -19.29
N GLY A 164 1.33 6.08 -19.86
CA GLY A 164 1.51 7.35 -20.58
C GLY A 164 1.80 8.54 -19.64
N ARG A 165 2.66 9.44 -20.12
CA ARG A 165 3.14 10.61 -19.38
C ARG A 165 2.01 11.49 -18.84
N ASP A 166 1.00 11.74 -19.65
CA ASP A 166 -0.10 12.68 -19.33
C ASP A 166 -1.05 12.16 -18.23
N ASN A 167 -0.92 10.89 -17.85
CA ASN A 167 -1.72 10.29 -16.78
C ASN A 167 -0.99 10.21 -15.44
N ILE A 168 0.33 10.50 -15.40
CA ILE A 168 1.13 10.47 -14.17
C ILE A 168 1.59 11.88 -13.82
N THR A 169 1.27 12.33 -12.61
CA THR A 169 1.71 13.62 -12.08
C THR A 169 2.55 13.43 -10.83
N LEU A 170 3.75 14.00 -10.81
CA LEU A 170 4.57 14.05 -9.60
C LEU A 170 4.25 15.32 -8.82
N VAL A 171 3.92 15.17 -7.53
CA VAL A 171 3.75 16.27 -6.58
C VAL A 171 4.85 16.18 -5.53
N LYS A 172 5.64 17.25 -5.38
CA LYS A 172 6.82 17.23 -4.51
C LYS A 172 6.49 17.84 -3.15
N GLN A 173 6.77 17.07 -2.09
CA GLN A 173 6.69 17.52 -0.71
C GLN A 173 7.89 18.40 -0.38
N GLU A 174 7.64 19.57 0.18
CA GLU A 174 8.68 20.43 0.75
C GLU A 174 8.97 20.06 2.22
N LYS A 175 10.11 20.51 2.73
CA LYS A 175 10.48 20.34 4.14
C LYS A 175 9.96 21.53 4.96
N VAL A 176 9.63 21.29 6.25
CA VAL A 176 9.25 22.32 7.20
C VAL A 176 10.38 22.62 8.18
N ALA A 177 10.35 23.78 8.81
CA ALA A 177 11.34 24.20 9.78
C ALA A 177 11.34 23.31 11.03
N CYS A 178 12.52 23.01 11.56
CA CYS A 178 12.66 22.39 12.87
C CYS A 178 12.59 23.45 13.98
N LEU A 179 12.13 23.03 15.16
CA LEU A 179 11.92 23.83 16.36
C LEU A 179 12.91 23.40 17.44
N ALA A 180 13.56 24.37 18.06
CA ALA A 180 14.62 24.16 19.04
C ALA A 180 14.11 23.99 20.47
N ASP A 181 12.98 24.65 20.81
CA ASP A 181 12.47 24.74 22.19
C ASP A 181 10.92 24.82 22.24
N ASN A 182 10.40 24.91 23.47
CA ASN A 182 8.95 25.02 23.72
C ASN A 182 8.32 26.36 23.30
N ASP A 183 9.14 27.37 22.98
CA ASP A 183 8.67 28.65 22.45
C ASP A 183 8.58 28.65 20.92
N ALA A 184 8.82 27.48 20.32
CA ALA A 184 8.85 27.26 18.87
C ALA A 184 9.91 28.10 18.13
N LYS A 185 11.06 28.37 18.77
CA LYS A 185 12.20 28.99 18.08
C LYS A 185 12.72 28.06 16.99
N LEU A 186 13.07 28.64 15.84
CA LEU A 186 13.64 27.89 14.74
C LEU A 186 15.00 27.30 15.13
N ALA A 187 15.19 26.00 14.87
CA ALA A 187 16.46 25.33 15.07
C ALA A 187 17.41 25.67 13.91
N LEU A 188 18.63 26.02 14.22
CA LEU A 188 19.67 26.34 13.24
C LEU A 188 20.62 25.16 13.04
N GLU A 189 21.27 25.09 11.87
CA GLU A 189 22.29 24.09 11.60
C GLU A 189 23.54 24.35 12.47
N ASP A 190 24.13 23.27 12.98
CA ASP A 190 25.27 23.37 13.91
C ASP A 190 26.47 24.11 13.31
N ASN A 191 26.67 23.98 12.00
CA ASN A 191 27.81 24.55 11.26
C ASN A 191 27.45 25.86 10.56
N ASN A 192 26.19 26.27 10.55
CA ASN A 192 25.73 27.47 9.85
C ASN A 192 24.52 28.12 10.54
N ARG A 193 24.81 29.07 11.43
CA ARG A 193 23.78 29.84 12.15
C ARG A 193 22.83 30.66 11.28
N TRP A 194 23.05 30.70 9.98
CA TRP A 194 22.20 31.37 9.00
C TRP A 194 21.28 30.39 8.22
N SER A 195 21.38 29.11 8.54
CA SER A 195 20.60 28.05 7.94
C SER A 195 19.68 27.41 8.98
N VAL A 196 18.38 27.31 8.66
CA VAL A 196 17.37 26.65 9.49
C VAL A 196 17.42 25.16 9.22
N GLN A 197 17.44 24.36 10.29
CA GLN A 197 17.24 22.90 10.15
C GLN A 197 15.85 22.60 9.64
N THR A 198 15.76 21.64 8.71
CA THR A 198 14.50 21.24 8.10
C THR A 198 14.30 19.74 8.12
N LYS A 199 13.04 19.31 8.18
CA LYS A 199 12.66 17.90 8.09
C LYS A 199 11.35 17.76 7.30
N PRO A 200 11.06 16.58 6.71
CA PRO A 200 9.75 16.33 6.14
C PRO A 200 8.66 16.54 7.20
N HIS A 201 7.56 17.18 6.80
CA HIS A 201 6.42 17.43 7.66
C HIS A 201 5.64 16.15 7.95
N GLY A 202 5.57 15.25 6.99
CA GLY A 202 4.89 13.97 7.10
C GLY A 202 4.08 13.64 5.85
N HIS A 203 3.62 12.40 5.77
CA HIS A 203 2.88 11.98 4.58
C HIS A 203 1.44 12.56 4.48
N GLY A 204 0.99 13.29 5.49
CA GLY A 204 -0.23 14.06 5.45
C GLY A 204 -0.19 15.26 4.51
N ASP A 205 1.01 15.75 4.14
CA ASP A 205 1.18 16.81 3.14
C ASP A 205 0.59 16.46 1.77
N VAL A 206 0.35 15.18 1.50
CA VAL A 206 -0.34 14.76 0.29
C VAL A 206 -1.67 15.49 0.10
N HIS A 207 -2.39 15.80 1.19
CA HIS A 207 -3.66 16.53 1.12
C HIS A 207 -3.49 17.97 0.69
N MET A 208 -2.50 18.67 1.24
CA MET A 208 -2.16 20.03 0.85
C MET A 208 -1.68 20.07 -0.62
N LEU A 209 -0.84 19.12 -1.03
CA LEU A 209 -0.35 19.02 -2.40
C LEU A 209 -1.46 18.73 -3.40
N MET A 210 -2.40 17.85 -3.06
CA MET A 210 -3.57 17.60 -3.89
C MET A 210 -4.46 18.83 -4.03
N HIS A 211 -4.57 19.67 -2.99
CA HIS A 211 -5.29 20.92 -3.04
C HIS A 211 -4.57 21.97 -3.90
N SER A 212 -3.28 22.20 -3.63
CA SER A 212 -2.51 23.29 -4.26
C SER A 212 -2.14 23.02 -5.71
N SER A 213 -2.04 21.75 -6.12
CA SER A 213 -1.70 21.38 -7.51
C SER A 213 -2.84 21.59 -8.52
N GLY A 214 -4.08 21.80 -8.06
CA GLY A 214 -5.25 21.90 -8.94
C GLY A 214 -5.73 20.55 -9.52
N LEU A 215 -5.10 19.43 -9.15
CA LEU A 215 -5.44 18.09 -9.65
C LEU A 215 -6.87 17.68 -9.32
N LEU A 216 -7.39 18.08 -8.16
CA LEU A 216 -8.77 17.72 -7.77
C LEU A 216 -9.81 18.37 -8.67
N ASP A 217 -9.59 19.62 -9.09
CA ASP A 217 -10.48 20.32 -10.04
C ASP A 217 -10.39 19.71 -11.45
N GLU A 218 -9.20 19.29 -11.87
CA GLU A 218 -9.00 18.58 -13.12
C GLU A 218 -9.71 17.23 -13.11
N TRP A 219 -9.52 16.45 -12.03
CA TRP A 219 -10.12 15.13 -11.91
C TRP A 219 -11.64 15.17 -11.84
N GLU A 220 -12.22 16.16 -11.15
CA GLU A 220 -13.68 16.39 -11.15
C GLU A 220 -14.20 16.67 -12.56
N ARG A 221 -13.51 17.53 -13.33
CA ARG A 221 -13.85 17.80 -14.75
C ARG A 221 -13.72 16.56 -15.64
N ARG A 222 -12.82 15.63 -15.31
CA ARG A 222 -12.66 14.35 -16.01
C ARG A 222 -13.71 13.32 -15.61
N GLY A 223 -14.58 13.60 -14.62
CA GLY A 223 -15.61 12.69 -14.13
C GLY A 223 -15.10 11.65 -13.13
N ILE A 224 -13.97 11.90 -12.49
CA ILE A 224 -13.50 11.06 -11.37
C ILE A 224 -14.44 11.23 -10.18
N GLU A 225 -14.83 10.13 -9.57
CA GLU A 225 -15.74 10.09 -8.42
C GLU A 225 -15.03 9.64 -7.13
N HIS A 226 -14.00 8.80 -7.25
CA HIS A 226 -13.23 8.28 -6.10
C HIS A 226 -11.73 8.43 -6.31
N VAL A 227 -11.03 8.60 -5.18
CA VAL A 227 -9.56 8.68 -5.14
C VAL A 227 -9.04 7.64 -4.16
N VAL A 228 -8.10 6.81 -4.61
CA VAL A 228 -7.45 5.76 -3.80
C VAL A 228 -6.06 6.21 -3.40
N PHE A 229 -5.83 6.32 -2.09
CA PHE A 229 -4.53 6.63 -1.51
C PHE A 229 -3.85 5.37 -1.00
N PHE A 230 -2.55 5.21 -1.28
CA PHE A 230 -1.78 4.06 -0.82
C PHE A 230 -0.29 4.39 -0.64
N GLN A 231 0.43 3.47 0.01
CA GLN A 231 1.85 3.65 0.36
C GLN A 231 2.78 2.85 -0.57
N ASP A 232 4.09 3.14 -0.48
CA ASP A 232 5.12 2.83 -1.46
C ASP A 232 5.52 1.35 -1.62
N THR A 233 5.33 0.49 -0.62
CA THR A 233 5.87 -0.88 -0.64
C THR A 233 4.91 -1.96 -0.15
N ASN A 234 3.67 -1.97 -0.64
CA ASN A 234 2.73 -3.05 -0.40
C ASN A 234 2.23 -3.64 -1.73
N ALA A 235 2.80 -4.76 -2.16
CA ALA A 235 2.45 -5.40 -3.43
C ALA A 235 1.02 -5.98 -3.47
N LEU A 236 0.37 -6.16 -2.31
CA LEU A 236 -0.97 -6.75 -2.23
C LEU A 236 -2.11 -5.73 -2.26
N VAL A 237 -1.81 -4.43 -2.22
CA VAL A 237 -2.82 -3.38 -2.08
C VAL A 237 -3.93 -3.47 -3.15
N PHE A 238 -3.56 -3.68 -4.40
CA PHE A 238 -4.51 -3.70 -5.52
C PHE A 238 -5.45 -4.92 -5.52
N ARG A 239 -5.15 -5.96 -4.74
CA ARG A 239 -6.08 -7.09 -4.54
C ARG A 239 -7.28 -6.71 -3.68
N ALA A 240 -7.15 -5.68 -2.84
CA ALA A 240 -8.19 -5.19 -1.94
C ALA A 240 -8.94 -3.98 -2.49
N VAL A 241 -8.30 -3.18 -3.33
CA VAL A 241 -8.81 -1.90 -3.81
C VAL A 241 -10.18 -2.01 -4.51
N PRO A 242 -10.43 -2.94 -5.45
CA PRO A 242 -11.74 -3.04 -6.07
C PRO A 242 -12.86 -3.32 -5.06
N ALA A 243 -12.66 -4.25 -4.13
CA ALA A 243 -13.65 -4.55 -3.10
C ALA A 243 -13.91 -3.34 -2.19
N ALA A 244 -12.86 -2.59 -1.80
CA ALA A 244 -13.00 -1.38 -0.99
C ALA A 244 -13.77 -0.26 -1.72
N ILE A 245 -13.54 -0.08 -3.02
CA ILE A 245 -14.34 0.85 -3.84
C ILE A 245 -15.80 0.39 -3.88
N GLY A 246 -16.05 -0.91 -4.07
CA GLY A 246 -17.39 -1.48 -4.06
C GLY A 246 -18.14 -1.26 -2.73
N VAL A 247 -17.44 -1.41 -1.60
CA VAL A 247 -17.96 -1.11 -0.26
C VAL A 247 -18.25 0.39 -0.12
N SER A 248 -17.36 1.27 -0.59
CA SER A 248 -17.58 2.72 -0.56
C SER A 248 -18.84 3.12 -1.32
N LEU A 249 -19.03 2.55 -2.52
CA LEU A 249 -20.23 2.76 -3.35
C LEU A 249 -21.51 2.24 -2.72
N ALA A 250 -21.45 1.13 -2.00
CA ALA A 250 -22.64 0.51 -1.39
C ALA A 250 -23.09 1.25 -0.13
N ASN A 251 -22.15 1.75 0.67
CA ASN A 251 -22.40 2.39 1.95
C ASN A 251 -22.38 3.91 1.86
N ASP A 252 -22.14 4.45 0.68
CA ASP A 252 -22.07 5.90 0.45
C ASP A 252 -20.99 6.56 1.33
N PHE A 253 -19.84 5.90 1.52
CA PHE A 253 -18.76 6.41 2.35
C PHE A 253 -18.04 7.60 1.69
N GLU A 254 -17.83 8.67 2.45
CA GLU A 254 -16.94 9.76 2.06
C GLU A 254 -15.46 9.37 2.25
N VAL A 255 -15.21 8.55 3.28
CA VAL A 255 -13.91 7.95 3.58
C VAL A 255 -14.10 6.49 3.94
N ASN A 256 -13.40 5.63 3.25
CA ASN A 256 -13.30 4.21 3.56
C ASN A 256 -11.82 3.84 3.77
N SER A 257 -11.49 3.37 4.97
CA SER A 257 -10.14 2.94 5.30
C SER A 257 -10.00 1.43 5.04
N LEU A 258 -9.01 1.05 4.24
CA LEU A 258 -8.63 -0.35 4.20
C LEU A 258 -7.97 -0.72 5.53
N ALA A 259 -8.38 -1.83 6.07
CA ALA A 259 -8.01 -2.28 7.39
C ALA A 259 -7.69 -3.77 7.42
N VAL A 260 -7.02 -4.21 8.47
CA VAL A 260 -6.74 -5.61 8.74
C VAL A 260 -7.31 -6.01 10.11
N PRO A 261 -7.64 -7.29 10.33
CA PRO A 261 -7.90 -7.81 11.66
C PRO A 261 -6.67 -7.55 12.53
N ARG A 262 -6.86 -6.93 13.69
CA ARG A 262 -5.81 -6.51 14.60
C ARG A 262 -5.95 -7.26 15.94
N ARG A 263 -4.86 -7.74 16.48
CA ARG A 263 -4.84 -8.24 17.86
C ARG A 263 -4.85 -7.07 18.85
N ALA A 264 -5.44 -7.28 20.01
CA ALA A 264 -5.40 -6.30 21.09
C ALA A 264 -3.96 -5.86 21.38
N LYS A 265 -3.74 -4.56 21.52
CA LYS A 265 -2.43 -3.92 21.79
C LYS A 265 -1.35 -4.10 20.71
N GLU A 266 -1.70 -4.67 19.56
CA GLU A 266 -0.79 -4.72 18.42
C GLU A 266 -0.45 -3.29 17.97
N ALA A 267 0.82 -3.07 17.57
CA ALA A 267 1.36 -1.76 17.21
C ALA A 267 0.87 -1.26 15.83
N ILE A 268 -0.44 -1.24 15.67
CA ILE A 268 -1.16 -0.72 14.51
C ILE A 268 -2.25 0.22 15.03
N GLY A 269 -2.40 1.40 14.41
CA GLY A 269 -3.48 2.33 14.73
C GLY A 269 -4.85 1.70 14.49
N ALA A 270 -5.81 2.00 15.33
CA ALA A 270 -7.14 1.38 15.31
C ALA A 270 -8.19 2.36 14.80
N ILE A 271 -9.01 1.95 13.86
CA ILE A 271 -10.16 2.74 13.40
C ILE A 271 -11.23 2.69 14.48
N THR A 272 -11.60 3.85 15.01
CA THR A 272 -12.47 3.98 16.17
C THR A 272 -13.51 5.06 15.94
N ARG A 273 -14.76 4.79 16.26
CA ARG A 273 -15.82 5.80 16.32
C ARG A 273 -15.75 6.47 17.69
N LEU A 274 -15.67 7.79 17.72
CA LEU A 274 -15.65 8.62 18.92
C LEU A 274 -16.91 9.46 18.99
N THR A 275 -17.65 9.33 20.07
CA THR A 275 -18.87 10.11 20.35
C THR A 275 -18.58 11.05 21.53
N PRO A 276 -18.77 12.36 21.41
CA PRO A 276 -18.50 13.28 22.50
C PRO A 276 -19.51 13.09 23.65
N ALA A 277 -19.11 13.46 24.89
CA ALA A 277 -20.00 13.51 26.03
C ALA A 277 -21.15 14.50 25.78
N GLN A 278 -22.30 14.23 26.39
CA GLN A 278 -23.47 15.09 26.26
C GLN A 278 -23.16 16.52 26.75
N GLY A 279 -23.51 17.52 25.94
CA GLY A 279 -23.20 18.92 26.22
C GLY A 279 -21.82 19.40 25.82
N SER A 280 -20.97 18.50 25.32
CA SER A 280 -19.67 18.87 24.74
C SER A 280 -19.84 19.65 23.42
N LYS A 281 -18.96 20.63 23.19
CA LYS A 281 -18.84 21.31 21.88
C LYS A 281 -18.12 20.46 20.82
N ASN A 282 -17.56 19.33 21.24
CA ASN A 282 -16.89 18.40 20.34
C ASN A 282 -17.89 17.68 19.42
N ARG A 283 -17.43 17.18 18.29
CA ARG A 283 -18.27 16.45 17.33
C ARG A 283 -17.93 14.96 17.31
N ALA A 284 -18.91 14.15 16.95
CA ALA A 284 -18.67 12.74 16.68
C ALA A 284 -17.80 12.56 15.43
N MET A 285 -16.87 11.59 15.48
CA MET A 285 -15.94 11.32 14.37
C MET A 285 -15.49 9.86 14.36
N THR A 286 -15.16 9.34 13.19
CA THR A 286 -14.49 8.03 13.03
C THR A 286 -13.07 8.30 12.54
N ILE A 287 -12.07 7.94 13.33
CA ILE A 287 -10.68 8.30 13.12
C ILE A 287 -9.73 7.12 13.41
N ASN A 288 -8.50 7.26 13.01
CA ASN A 288 -7.40 6.44 13.49
C ASN A 288 -7.03 6.88 14.91
N VAL A 289 -7.03 5.94 15.86
CA VAL A 289 -6.50 6.12 17.22
C VAL A 289 -5.25 5.26 17.34
N GLU A 290 -4.14 5.87 17.74
CA GLU A 290 -2.88 5.15 17.90
C GLU A 290 -2.99 4.07 18.98
N TYR A 291 -2.32 2.93 18.76
CA TYR A 291 -2.44 1.74 19.62
C TYR A 291 -2.12 2.03 21.10
N ASN A 292 -1.19 2.94 21.37
CA ASN A 292 -0.82 3.36 22.73
C ASN A 292 -1.83 4.29 23.38
N GLN A 293 -2.74 4.91 22.62
CA GLN A 293 -3.84 5.76 23.10
C GLN A 293 -5.14 4.98 23.24
N LEU A 294 -5.34 3.92 22.45
CA LEU A 294 -6.61 3.19 22.41
C LEU A 294 -6.91 2.49 23.76
N ASP A 295 -5.99 1.69 24.30
CA ASP A 295 -6.22 0.95 25.54
C ASP A 295 -6.56 1.88 26.74
N PRO A 296 -5.82 2.99 26.98
CA PRO A 296 -6.20 3.97 28.00
C PRO A 296 -7.57 4.62 27.75
N LEU A 297 -7.88 4.97 26.50
CA LEU A 297 -9.17 5.56 26.12
C LEU A 297 -10.33 4.60 26.42
N LEU A 298 -10.19 3.34 26.04
CA LEU A 298 -11.20 2.31 26.28
C LEU A 298 -11.44 2.09 27.77
N ARG A 299 -10.37 1.97 28.58
CA ARG A 299 -10.47 1.83 30.04
C ARG A 299 -11.15 3.04 30.68
N ALA A 300 -10.80 4.24 30.26
CA ALA A 300 -11.39 5.48 30.78
C ALA A 300 -12.89 5.58 30.48
N SER A 301 -13.35 5.03 29.35
CA SER A 301 -14.77 5.03 29.00
C SER A 301 -15.62 4.05 29.82
N GLY A 302 -15.01 3.03 30.43
CA GLY A 302 -15.70 2.00 31.22
C GLY A 302 -16.67 1.12 30.41
N GLY A 303 -17.74 0.65 31.05
CA GLY A 303 -18.79 -0.12 30.40
C GLY A 303 -18.27 -1.40 29.75
N ALA A 304 -18.60 -1.61 28.49
CA ALA A 304 -18.19 -2.79 27.70
C ALA A 304 -16.66 -2.87 27.50
N PHE A 305 -15.95 -1.75 27.62
CA PHE A 305 -14.51 -1.64 27.38
C PHE A 305 -13.68 -1.41 28.68
N LYS A 306 -14.26 -1.65 29.86
CA LYS A 306 -13.59 -1.47 31.17
C LYS A 306 -12.23 -2.16 31.27
N ASP A 307 -12.04 -3.28 30.56
CA ASP A 307 -10.81 -4.07 30.55
C ASP A 307 -9.81 -3.60 29.47
N GLY A 308 -10.14 -2.51 28.76
CA GLY A 308 -9.31 -1.92 27.70
C GLY A 308 -9.44 -2.63 26.37
N ASP A 309 -8.36 -2.59 25.57
CA ASP A 309 -8.30 -3.23 24.25
C ASP A 309 -8.11 -4.74 24.43
N MET A 310 -9.16 -5.49 24.16
CA MET A 310 -9.23 -6.95 24.32
C MET A 310 -9.64 -7.62 23.00
N ASN A 311 -9.19 -8.85 22.79
CA ASN A 311 -9.64 -9.66 21.67
C ASN A 311 -11.04 -10.22 21.95
N ASP A 312 -11.91 -10.15 20.96
CA ASP A 312 -13.17 -10.87 20.95
C ASP A 312 -12.92 -12.39 20.96
N LYS A 313 -13.67 -13.10 21.78
CA LYS A 313 -13.47 -14.56 22.01
C LYS A 313 -13.79 -15.41 20.79
N ASN A 314 -14.68 -14.93 19.91
CA ASN A 314 -15.12 -15.68 18.73
C ASN A 314 -14.18 -15.47 17.54
N THR A 315 -13.67 -14.24 17.37
CA THR A 315 -12.82 -13.88 16.24
C THR A 315 -11.32 -14.00 16.54
N GLY A 316 -10.93 -13.89 17.81
CA GLY A 316 -9.52 -13.86 18.23
C GLY A 316 -8.84 -12.50 17.98
N TYR A 317 -9.60 -11.46 17.52
CA TYR A 317 -9.10 -10.13 17.21
C TYR A 317 -9.82 -9.04 18.01
N SER A 318 -9.18 -7.89 18.14
CA SER A 318 -9.82 -6.69 18.66
C SER A 318 -11.00 -6.27 17.77
N PRO A 319 -12.12 -5.80 18.33
CA PRO A 319 -13.24 -5.29 17.52
C PRO A 319 -12.90 -3.99 16.78
N PHE A 320 -11.77 -3.36 17.09
CA PHE A 320 -11.27 -2.16 16.42
C PHE A 320 -10.26 -2.54 15.34
N PRO A 321 -10.63 -2.43 14.05
CA PRO A 321 -9.78 -2.89 12.94
C PRO A 321 -8.51 -2.04 12.82
N GLY A 322 -7.40 -2.70 12.41
CA GLY A 322 -6.11 -2.06 12.22
C GLY A 322 -6.05 -1.27 10.91
N ASN A 323 -5.72 -0.01 11.00
CA ASN A 323 -5.58 0.87 9.85
C ASN A 323 -4.25 0.63 9.14
N ILE A 324 -4.29 0.34 7.84
CA ILE A 324 -3.09 0.10 7.02
C ILE A 324 -2.70 1.29 6.14
N ASN A 325 -3.28 2.46 6.40
CA ASN A 325 -3.01 3.71 5.68
C ASN A 325 -3.24 3.62 4.17
N GLN A 326 -4.30 2.93 3.79
CA GLN A 326 -4.82 2.88 2.44
C GLN A 326 -6.27 3.32 2.50
N LEU A 327 -6.62 4.34 1.71
CA LEU A 327 -7.85 5.10 1.90
C LEU A 327 -8.55 5.26 0.55
N VAL A 328 -9.87 5.12 0.55
CA VAL A 328 -10.73 5.48 -0.59
C VAL A 328 -11.55 6.69 -0.20
N PHE A 329 -11.40 7.77 -0.93
CA PHE A 329 -12.14 9.01 -0.70
C PHE A 329 -13.13 9.28 -1.84
N ARG A 330 -14.30 9.80 -1.51
CA ARG A 330 -15.20 10.38 -2.50
C ARG A 330 -14.68 11.76 -2.90
N LEU A 331 -14.40 11.95 -4.19
CA LEU A 331 -13.68 13.12 -4.69
C LEU A 331 -14.39 14.44 -4.36
N ALA A 332 -15.70 14.52 -4.55
CA ALA A 332 -16.45 15.76 -4.37
C ALA A 332 -16.37 16.28 -2.92
N GLU A 333 -16.56 15.41 -1.92
CA GLU A 333 -16.47 15.73 -0.50
C GLU A 333 -15.03 16.02 -0.09
N TYR A 334 -14.07 15.24 -0.60
CA TYR A 334 -12.65 15.44 -0.37
C TYR A 334 -12.21 16.83 -0.86
N ARG A 335 -12.52 17.18 -2.10
CA ARG A 335 -12.23 18.48 -2.68
C ARG A 335 -12.86 19.62 -1.86
N ARG A 336 -14.14 19.52 -1.52
CA ARG A 336 -14.88 20.52 -0.72
C ARG A 336 -14.24 20.73 0.66
N THR A 337 -13.84 19.65 1.31
CA THR A 337 -13.16 19.72 2.62
C THR A 337 -11.80 20.41 2.49
N LEU A 338 -10.99 20.04 1.48
CA LEU A 338 -9.68 20.68 1.29
C LEU A 338 -9.79 22.15 0.88
N GLN A 339 -10.80 22.54 0.12
CA GLN A 339 -11.08 23.97 -0.16
C GLN A 339 -11.36 24.74 1.14
N ARG A 340 -12.16 24.17 2.06
CA ARG A 340 -12.48 24.78 3.36
C ARG A 340 -11.29 24.87 4.30
N THR A 341 -10.40 23.88 4.27
CA THR A 341 -9.21 23.79 5.14
C THR A 341 -7.93 24.30 4.48
N HIS A 342 -7.99 24.74 3.22
CA HIS A 342 -6.82 25.08 2.40
C HIS A 342 -5.78 23.94 2.31
N GLY A 343 -6.26 22.70 2.33
CA GLY A 343 -5.40 21.50 2.31
C GLY A 343 -4.83 21.11 3.68
N VAL A 344 -5.01 21.94 4.71
CA VAL A 344 -4.51 21.65 6.07
C VAL A 344 -5.36 20.56 6.71
N ILE A 345 -4.69 19.57 7.27
CA ILE A 345 -5.29 18.52 8.11
C ILE A 345 -4.78 18.63 9.55
N ALA A 346 -5.27 17.76 10.43
CA ALA A 346 -4.82 17.74 11.82
C ALA A 346 -3.31 17.44 11.91
N GLU A 347 -2.60 18.29 12.62
CA GLU A 347 -1.18 18.17 12.92
C GLU A 347 -0.97 17.80 14.38
N PHE A 348 0.20 17.23 14.66
CA PHE A 348 0.66 16.94 16.01
C PHE A 348 2.15 17.27 16.15
N ILE A 349 2.62 17.28 17.38
CA ILE A 349 4.03 17.45 17.70
C ILE A 349 4.48 16.39 18.70
N ASN A 350 5.69 15.85 18.50
CA ASN A 350 6.24 14.78 19.35
C ASN A 350 7.66 15.12 19.83
N PRO A 351 7.80 16.12 20.72
CA PRO A 351 9.10 16.50 21.24
C PRO A 351 9.67 15.38 22.11
N LYS A 352 10.96 15.08 21.90
CA LYS A 352 11.70 14.19 22.79
C LYS A 352 12.45 15.02 23.80
N TYR A 353 11.99 15.04 25.03
CA TYR A 353 12.57 15.80 26.12
C TYR A 353 13.82 15.11 26.70
N THR A 354 14.74 15.91 27.24
CA THR A 354 15.94 15.42 27.92
C THR A 354 15.60 14.66 29.19
N ASP A 355 14.58 15.15 29.91
CA ASP A 355 14.11 14.59 31.18
C ASP A 355 12.62 14.85 31.41
N GLY A 356 12.13 14.45 32.57
CA GLY A 356 10.72 14.58 32.96
C GLY A 356 10.25 16.02 33.22
N THR A 357 11.13 17.01 33.30
CA THR A 357 10.76 18.42 33.49
C THR A 357 10.15 19.02 32.22
N LYS A 358 10.38 18.38 31.07
CA LYS A 358 9.92 18.82 29.74
C LYS A 358 10.35 20.25 29.39
N THR A 359 11.55 20.67 29.80
CA THR A 359 12.08 22.01 29.54
C THR A 359 12.95 22.10 28.32
N ALA A 360 13.70 21.03 27.98
CA ALA A 360 14.65 21.00 26.88
C ALA A 360 14.45 19.78 25.98
N PHE A 361 14.63 19.96 24.67
CA PHE A 361 14.55 18.87 23.70
C PHE A 361 15.90 18.13 23.57
N LYS A 362 15.84 16.80 23.42
CA LYS A 362 17.02 15.99 23.05
C LYS A 362 17.52 16.30 21.63
N LYS A 363 16.58 16.62 20.73
CA LYS A 363 16.82 16.96 19.32
C LYS A 363 15.70 17.89 18.84
N PRO A 364 15.99 18.80 17.89
CA PRO A 364 14.97 19.63 17.28
C PRO A 364 13.77 18.81 16.76
N THR A 365 12.58 19.30 17.08
CA THR A 365 11.31 18.72 16.67
C THR A 365 10.68 19.51 15.52
N ARG A 366 9.52 19.12 15.04
CA ARG A 366 8.70 19.84 14.04
C ARG A 366 7.24 19.49 14.20
N LEU A 367 6.37 20.20 13.51
CA LEU A 367 5.02 19.72 13.28
C LEU A 367 5.05 18.48 12.39
N GLU A 368 4.12 17.58 12.63
CA GLU A 368 3.95 16.34 11.87
C GLU A 368 2.48 16.18 11.48
N CYS A 369 2.24 15.61 10.30
CA CYS A 369 0.89 15.28 9.83
C CYS A 369 0.87 13.88 9.21
N MET A 370 -0.27 13.20 9.33
CA MET A 370 -0.47 11.85 8.83
C MET A 370 -1.67 11.80 7.89
N MET A 371 -1.54 11.15 6.75
CA MET A 371 -2.59 11.02 5.73
C MET A 371 -3.91 10.47 6.32
N GLN A 372 -3.84 9.48 7.21
CA GLN A 372 -5.01 8.89 7.85
C GLN A 372 -5.73 9.82 8.86
N ASP A 373 -5.18 10.99 9.14
CA ASP A 373 -5.80 11.98 10.04
C ASP A 373 -6.79 12.92 9.31
N TYR A 374 -6.88 12.81 7.99
CA TYR A 374 -7.87 13.57 7.20
C TYR A 374 -9.31 13.48 7.76
N PRO A 375 -9.84 12.34 8.27
CA PRO A 375 -11.19 12.28 8.83
C PRO A 375 -11.43 13.23 10.02
N LYS A 376 -10.38 13.66 10.72
CA LYS A 376 -10.46 14.70 11.77
C LYS A 376 -10.89 16.05 11.22
N SER A 377 -10.82 16.27 9.91
CA SER A 377 -11.24 17.50 9.24
C SER A 377 -12.71 17.49 8.76
N LEU A 378 -13.39 16.35 8.83
CA LEU A 378 -14.75 16.16 8.31
C LEU A 378 -15.82 16.72 9.27
N GLY A 379 -17.01 16.95 8.75
CA GLY A 379 -18.19 17.29 9.55
C GLY A 379 -18.74 16.09 10.36
N PRO A 380 -19.66 16.33 11.31
CA PRO A 380 -20.22 15.27 12.16
C PRO A 380 -21.07 14.25 11.39
N GLU A 381 -21.66 14.67 10.27
CA GLU A 381 -22.53 13.85 9.42
C GLU A 381 -21.76 13.03 8.39
N ALA A 382 -20.43 13.19 8.31
CA ALA A 382 -19.61 12.50 7.35
C ALA A 382 -19.67 10.97 7.55
N LYS A 383 -19.88 10.26 6.46
CA LYS A 383 -19.92 8.80 6.44
C LYS A 383 -18.50 8.26 6.30
N VAL A 384 -17.93 7.85 7.42
CA VAL A 384 -16.58 7.27 7.48
C VAL A 384 -16.66 5.83 7.94
N GLY A 385 -16.08 4.93 7.15
CA GLY A 385 -16.11 3.49 7.43
C GLY A 385 -14.78 2.79 7.14
N PHE A 386 -14.83 1.47 7.16
CA PHE A 386 -13.67 0.62 6.85
C PHE A 386 -14.05 -0.58 5.99
N THR A 387 -13.03 -1.16 5.36
CA THR A 387 -13.10 -2.47 4.69
C THR A 387 -11.93 -3.33 5.15
N THR A 388 -12.21 -4.46 5.79
CA THR A 388 -11.21 -5.52 6.04
C THR A 388 -11.42 -6.68 5.10
N ILE A 389 -10.31 -7.26 4.63
CA ILE A 389 -10.33 -8.48 3.82
C ILE A 389 -9.57 -9.54 4.58
N THR A 390 -10.22 -10.66 4.82
CA THR A 390 -9.67 -11.81 5.53
C THR A 390 -9.59 -13.02 4.59
N PRO A 391 -8.47 -13.76 4.57
CA PRO A 391 -7.25 -13.56 5.34
C PRO A 391 -6.42 -12.35 4.86
N ASN A 392 -5.50 -11.86 5.70
CA ASN A 392 -4.65 -10.68 5.46
C ASN A 392 -3.81 -10.73 4.19
N LEU A 393 -3.50 -11.90 3.69
CA LEU A 393 -2.72 -12.12 2.45
C LEU A 393 -3.26 -11.35 1.23
N ALA A 394 -4.54 -10.99 1.25
CA ALA A 394 -5.15 -10.24 0.15
C ALA A 394 -4.97 -8.72 0.24
N ALA A 395 -4.46 -8.17 1.35
CA ALA A 395 -4.51 -6.72 1.59
C ALA A 395 -3.18 -6.07 2.01
N TYR A 396 -2.36 -6.72 2.84
CA TYR A 396 -1.26 -6.02 3.52
C TYR A 396 -0.03 -6.89 3.78
N SER A 397 1.05 -6.56 3.10
CA SER A 397 2.39 -7.09 3.35
C SER A 397 3.45 -6.05 2.95
N PRO A 398 3.65 -5.02 3.79
CA PRO A 398 4.57 -3.94 3.45
C PRO A 398 6.03 -4.35 3.67
N VAL A 399 6.93 -3.73 2.91
CA VAL A 399 8.38 -3.85 3.12
C VAL A 399 8.86 -2.65 3.92
N LYS A 400 9.16 -2.87 5.21
CA LYS A 400 9.49 -1.80 6.17
C LYS A 400 10.76 -2.07 6.98
N ASN A 401 11.13 -3.34 7.14
CA ASN A 401 12.18 -3.79 8.05
C ASN A 401 13.34 -4.42 7.29
N SER A 402 14.55 -4.20 7.78
CA SER A 402 15.75 -4.93 7.36
C SER A 402 15.66 -6.42 7.78
N VAL A 403 16.58 -7.24 7.27
CA VAL A 403 16.69 -8.67 7.66
C VAL A 403 16.85 -8.82 9.17
N ALA A 404 17.73 -8.03 9.80
CA ALA A 404 17.98 -8.12 11.25
C ALA A 404 16.73 -7.72 12.07
N GLU A 405 16.00 -6.69 11.67
CA GLU A 405 14.75 -6.29 12.31
C GLU A 405 13.66 -7.38 12.11
N ALA A 406 13.62 -8.02 10.93
CA ALA A 406 12.71 -9.11 10.64
C ALA A 406 12.95 -10.34 11.55
N GLN A 407 14.21 -10.73 11.73
CA GLN A 407 14.59 -11.80 12.67
C GLN A 407 14.13 -11.48 14.10
N ALA A 408 14.38 -10.25 14.57
CA ALA A 408 13.98 -9.81 15.91
C ALA A 408 12.45 -9.80 16.10
N LYS A 409 11.68 -9.49 15.05
CA LYS A 409 10.21 -9.56 15.05
C LYS A 409 9.71 -10.99 15.01
N PHE A 410 10.28 -11.82 14.15
CA PHE A 410 9.93 -13.24 14.06
C PHE A 410 10.10 -13.97 15.41
N ALA A 411 11.21 -13.71 16.12
CA ALA A 411 11.46 -14.27 17.44
C ALA A 411 10.40 -13.89 18.49
N LYS A 412 9.66 -12.79 18.28
CA LYS A 412 8.55 -12.34 19.13
C LYS A 412 7.18 -12.81 18.65
N GLY A 413 7.11 -13.49 17.50
CA GLY A 413 5.86 -13.87 16.84
C GLY A 413 5.14 -12.71 16.15
N ASP A 414 5.85 -11.59 15.92
CA ASP A 414 5.34 -10.43 15.19
C ASP A 414 5.54 -10.57 13.67
N PRO A 415 4.69 -9.93 12.83
CA PRO A 415 4.91 -9.85 11.39
C PRO A 415 6.25 -9.21 11.04
N THR A 416 7.02 -9.88 10.19
CA THR A 416 8.39 -9.45 9.84
C THR A 416 8.44 -8.22 8.95
N HIS A 417 7.50 -8.09 8.01
CA HIS A 417 7.41 -6.97 7.07
C HIS A 417 8.75 -6.63 6.38
N SER A 418 9.50 -7.65 5.97
CA SER A 418 10.74 -7.54 5.23
C SER A 418 10.52 -7.73 3.73
N ALA A 419 11.56 -7.50 2.93
CA ALA A 419 11.51 -7.77 1.49
C ALA A 419 11.21 -9.26 1.21
N THR A 420 11.76 -10.17 2.01
CA THR A 420 11.50 -11.61 1.93
C THR A 420 10.05 -11.94 2.22
N SER A 421 9.50 -11.48 3.36
CA SER A 421 8.09 -11.77 3.68
C SER A 421 7.13 -11.14 2.69
N GLY A 422 7.42 -9.92 2.20
CA GLY A 422 6.62 -9.27 1.15
C GLY A 422 6.56 -10.09 -0.13
N GLU A 423 7.70 -10.62 -0.57
CA GLU A 423 7.78 -11.49 -1.74
C GLU A 423 7.04 -12.82 -1.52
N LEU A 424 7.26 -13.50 -0.39
CA LEU A 424 6.60 -14.77 -0.09
C LEU A 424 5.07 -14.62 0.01
N ASP A 425 4.59 -13.50 0.53
CA ASP A 425 3.16 -13.21 0.61
C ASP A 425 2.53 -12.95 -0.77
N VAL A 426 3.27 -12.38 -1.72
CA VAL A 426 2.82 -12.27 -3.12
C VAL A 426 2.63 -13.66 -3.72
N TYR A 427 3.60 -14.56 -3.57
CA TYR A 427 3.49 -15.93 -4.06
C TYR A 427 2.36 -16.70 -3.36
N ALA A 428 2.27 -16.59 -2.04
CA ALA A 428 1.20 -17.21 -1.26
C ALA A 428 -0.19 -16.72 -1.70
N SER A 429 -0.32 -15.44 -2.01
CA SER A 429 -1.57 -14.85 -2.50
C SER A 429 -1.96 -15.38 -3.88
N HIS A 430 -1.01 -15.55 -4.82
CA HIS A 430 -1.29 -16.18 -6.12
C HIS A 430 -1.66 -17.66 -5.96
N CYS A 431 -0.92 -18.40 -5.13
CA CYS A 431 -1.23 -19.80 -4.82
C CYS A 431 -2.64 -19.95 -4.22
N ALA A 432 -3.00 -19.08 -3.28
CA ALA A 432 -4.32 -19.09 -2.66
C ALA A 432 -5.43 -18.77 -3.68
N ALA A 433 -5.21 -17.81 -4.58
CA ALA A 433 -6.15 -17.48 -5.65
C ALA A 433 -6.39 -18.67 -6.59
N LEU A 434 -5.33 -19.35 -7.03
CA LEU A 434 -5.43 -20.52 -7.88
C LEU A 434 -6.16 -21.69 -7.19
N ARG A 435 -5.87 -21.93 -5.90
CA ARG A 435 -6.61 -22.97 -5.13
C ARG A 435 -8.09 -22.60 -4.99
N LEU A 436 -8.39 -21.32 -4.74
CA LEU A 436 -9.78 -20.84 -4.59
C LEU A 436 -10.60 -21.07 -5.87
N VAL A 437 -9.99 -20.95 -7.05
CA VAL A 437 -10.67 -21.22 -8.32
C VAL A 437 -10.66 -22.69 -8.72
N GLY A 438 -9.99 -23.57 -7.96
CA GLY A 438 -10.04 -25.02 -8.13
C GLY A 438 -8.82 -25.70 -8.72
N CYS A 439 -7.68 -24.98 -8.85
CA CYS A 439 -6.41 -25.57 -9.28
C CYS A 439 -5.75 -26.39 -8.15
N SER A 440 -4.97 -27.39 -8.52
CA SER A 440 -4.09 -28.12 -7.62
C SER A 440 -2.74 -27.39 -7.49
N VAL A 441 -2.47 -26.81 -6.32
CA VAL A 441 -1.20 -26.11 -6.07
C VAL A 441 -0.55 -26.71 -4.84
N GLY A 442 0.71 -27.11 -4.95
CA GLY A 442 1.48 -27.75 -3.88
C GLY A 442 1.52 -26.90 -2.58
N SER A 443 1.57 -27.56 -1.45
CA SER A 443 1.71 -26.90 -0.16
C SER A 443 3.05 -26.19 -0.05
N PRO A 444 3.14 -25.07 0.69
CA PRO A 444 4.42 -24.45 0.98
C PRO A 444 5.42 -25.42 1.59
N MET A 445 6.67 -25.37 1.17
CA MET A 445 7.77 -26.10 1.79
C MET A 445 8.16 -25.40 3.10
N SER A 446 8.52 -26.17 4.11
CA SER A 446 9.04 -25.63 5.37
C SER A 446 10.56 -25.54 5.28
N VAL A 447 11.11 -24.35 5.45
CA VAL A 447 12.55 -24.10 5.40
C VAL A 447 13.02 -23.38 6.65
N THR A 448 14.29 -23.54 6.99
CA THR A 448 14.98 -22.69 7.98
C THR A 448 15.73 -21.62 7.21
N PHE A 449 15.60 -20.38 7.65
CA PHE A 449 16.17 -19.24 6.96
C PHE A 449 16.64 -18.20 7.98
N LEU A 450 17.92 -17.90 8.01
CA LEU A 450 18.52 -16.92 8.92
C LEU A 450 18.07 -17.13 10.38
N GLY A 451 18.07 -18.38 10.85
CA GLY A 451 17.61 -18.73 12.18
C GLY A 451 16.10 -18.68 12.40
N MET A 452 15.31 -18.31 11.39
CA MET A 452 13.85 -18.40 11.42
C MET A 452 13.41 -19.79 10.98
N GLU A 453 13.05 -20.62 11.95
CA GLU A 453 12.60 -21.99 11.69
C GLU A 453 11.18 -22.02 11.13
N ARG A 454 10.91 -23.01 10.26
CA ARG A 454 9.59 -23.28 9.68
C ARG A 454 9.00 -22.10 8.88
N LEU A 455 9.86 -21.34 8.20
CA LEU A 455 9.40 -20.37 7.23
C LEU A 455 8.67 -21.09 6.08
N ALA A 456 7.47 -20.64 5.73
CA ALA A 456 6.69 -21.22 4.65
C ALA A 456 7.16 -20.66 3.29
N LEU A 457 7.75 -21.51 2.45
CA LEU A 457 8.18 -21.19 1.10
C LEU A 457 7.14 -21.72 0.09
N PRO A 458 6.22 -20.89 -0.44
CA PRO A 458 5.22 -21.33 -1.42
C PRO A 458 5.84 -21.53 -2.80
N PRO A 459 5.16 -22.24 -3.72
CA PRO A 459 5.48 -22.18 -5.15
C PRO A 459 5.60 -20.74 -5.61
N ARG A 460 6.65 -20.43 -6.39
CA ARG A 460 6.92 -19.05 -6.87
C ARG A 460 6.03 -18.70 -8.05
N ILE A 461 4.79 -18.30 -7.76
CA ILE A 461 3.81 -17.93 -8.80
C ILE A 461 3.69 -16.42 -8.82
N SER A 462 4.04 -15.81 -9.97
CA SER A 462 3.96 -14.37 -10.16
C SER A 462 3.37 -14.04 -11.53
N PHE A 463 2.21 -13.40 -11.53
CA PHE A 463 1.48 -13.03 -12.73
C PHE A 463 1.39 -11.51 -12.89
N ALA A 464 1.60 -11.04 -14.11
CA ALA A 464 1.29 -9.66 -14.44
C ALA A 464 -0.19 -9.36 -14.17
N PRO A 465 -0.52 -8.17 -13.62
CA PRO A 465 -1.90 -7.75 -13.38
C PRO A 465 -2.82 -7.85 -14.60
N SER A 466 -2.27 -7.71 -15.81
CA SER A 466 -2.99 -7.86 -17.07
C SER A 466 -3.60 -9.26 -17.26
N PHE A 467 -3.05 -10.31 -16.64
CA PHE A 467 -3.60 -11.66 -16.72
C PHE A 467 -4.96 -11.76 -16.05
N ALA A 468 -5.03 -11.34 -14.79
CA ALA A 468 -6.25 -11.43 -14.00
C ALA A 468 -6.26 -10.38 -12.87
N PRO A 469 -6.83 -9.18 -13.11
CA PRO A 469 -6.84 -8.10 -12.12
C PRO A 469 -7.84 -8.32 -10.96
N SER A 470 -8.72 -9.33 -11.05
CA SER A 470 -9.68 -9.71 -10.01
C SER A 470 -9.89 -11.23 -9.97
N LEU A 471 -10.54 -11.76 -8.91
CA LEU A 471 -10.89 -13.18 -8.84
C LEU A 471 -11.86 -13.60 -9.94
N GLY A 472 -12.82 -12.76 -10.29
CA GLY A 472 -13.74 -13.02 -11.39
C GLY A 472 -13.00 -13.17 -12.73
N HIS A 473 -12.00 -12.30 -12.99
CA HIS A 473 -11.15 -12.45 -14.18
C HIS A 473 -10.32 -13.73 -14.11
N LEU A 474 -9.74 -14.08 -12.97
CA LEU A 474 -8.97 -15.31 -12.83
C LEU A 474 -9.82 -16.55 -13.16
N ARG A 475 -11.06 -16.62 -12.70
CA ARG A 475 -12.00 -17.71 -13.06
C ARG A 475 -12.21 -17.81 -14.57
N SER A 476 -12.35 -16.68 -15.25
CA SER A 476 -12.55 -16.66 -16.71
C SER A 476 -11.31 -17.10 -17.50
N LYS A 477 -10.12 -17.02 -16.91
CA LYS A 477 -8.85 -17.46 -17.51
C LYS A 477 -8.57 -18.95 -17.37
N LEU A 478 -9.32 -19.65 -16.53
CA LEU A 478 -9.13 -21.04 -16.14
C LEU A 478 -10.40 -21.84 -16.42
N PRO A 479 -10.71 -22.19 -17.68
CA PRO A 479 -11.93 -22.91 -18.03
C PRO A 479 -11.99 -24.32 -17.46
N ALA A 480 -10.83 -24.94 -17.21
CA ALA A 480 -10.70 -26.28 -16.63
C ALA A 480 -9.70 -26.30 -15.46
N PRO A 481 -9.98 -25.61 -14.32
CA PRO A 481 -8.98 -25.39 -13.29
C PRO A 481 -8.45 -26.68 -12.65
N ARG A 482 -9.23 -27.77 -12.66
CA ARG A 482 -8.77 -29.10 -12.18
C ARG A 482 -7.67 -29.73 -13.06
N GLN A 483 -7.48 -29.24 -14.28
CA GLN A 483 -6.40 -29.67 -15.19
C GLN A 483 -5.13 -28.84 -14.98
N VAL A 484 -5.11 -27.95 -13.99
CA VAL A 484 -3.93 -27.15 -13.63
C VAL A 484 -3.37 -27.66 -12.32
N ALA A 485 -2.17 -28.28 -12.39
CA ALA A 485 -1.43 -28.81 -11.26
C ALA A 485 -0.03 -28.20 -11.20
N ILE A 486 0.34 -27.60 -10.07
CA ILE A 486 1.62 -26.93 -9.86
C ILE A 486 2.26 -27.52 -8.60
N SER A 487 3.47 -28.10 -8.73
CA SER A 487 4.17 -28.70 -7.60
C SER A 487 4.69 -27.66 -6.60
N ALA A 488 5.03 -28.13 -5.38
CA ALA A 488 5.53 -27.26 -4.30
C ALA A 488 6.83 -26.52 -4.64
N ARG A 489 7.70 -27.12 -5.48
CA ARG A 489 8.99 -26.55 -5.87
C ARG A 489 8.93 -25.65 -7.11
N SER A 490 7.75 -25.55 -7.75
CA SER A 490 7.61 -24.90 -9.05
C SER A 490 7.70 -23.39 -8.98
N SER A 491 8.14 -22.82 -10.13
CA SER A 491 8.09 -21.38 -10.41
C SER A 491 7.28 -21.15 -11.68
N PHE A 492 6.25 -20.30 -11.63
CA PHE A 492 5.41 -20.00 -12.78
C PHE A 492 5.25 -18.49 -12.95
N VAL A 493 5.78 -17.97 -14.04
CA VAL A 493 5.79 -16.54 -14.35
C VAL A 493 4.98 -16.28 -15.63
N LEU A 494 4.03 -15.34 -15.53
CA LEU A 494 3.36 -14.73 -16.68
C LEU A 494 3.60 -13.22 -16.65
N GLU A 495 4.15 -12.65 -17.72
CA GLU A 495 4.45 -11.22 -17.76
C GLU A 495 4.07 -10.56 -19.10
N GLY A 496 3.96 -9.23 -19.07
CA GLY A 496 3.59 -8.43 -20.23
C GLY A 496 2.08 -8.35 -20.48
N HIS A 497 1.68 -8.43 -21.76
CA HIS A 497 0.29 -8.28 -22.22
C HIS A 497 -0.49 -9.60 -22.13
N CYS A 498 -0.84 -10.01 -20.92
CA CYS A 498 -1.53 -11.28 -20.67
C CYS A 498 -3.07 -11.21 -20.70
N GLU A 499 -3.67 -10.11 -21.16
CA GLU A 499 -5.14 -9.91 -21.19
C GLU A 499 -5.88 -11.00 -21.98
N ASN A 500 -5.23 -11.58 -22.97
CA ASN A 500 -5.80 -12.62 -23.84
C ASN A 500 -5.13 -13.99 -23.67
N VAL A 501 -4.49 -14.22 -22.52
CA VAL A 501 -3.95 -15.53 -22.14
C VAL A 501 -5.04 -16.35 -21.46
N ILE A 502 -5.20 -17.61 -21.87
CA ILE A 502 -6.09 -18.60 -21.25
C ILE A 502 -5.23 -19.78 -20.80
N LEU A 503 -5.40 -20.24 -19.59
CA LEU A 503 -4.74 -21.42 -19.03
C LEU A 503 -5.73 -22.57 -18.96
N GLU A 504 -5.73 -23.42 -19.97
CA GLU A 504 -6.64 -24.57 -20.06
C GLU A 504 -6.14 -25.77 -19.26
N SER A 505 -4.89 -26.13 -19.43
CA SER A 505 -4.24 -27.23 -18.70
C SER A 505 -2.76 -27.00 -18.53
N LEU A 506 -2.21 -27.46 -17.40
CA LEU A 506 -0.79 -27.41 -17.10
C LEU A 506 -0.47 -28.38 -15.96
N GLU A 507 0.48 -29.27 -16.16
CA GLU A 507 1.14 -29.98 -15.07
C GLU A 507 2.59 -29.46 -14.98
N LEU A 508 2.91 -28.75 -13.88
CA LEU A 508 4.21 -28.09 -13.71
C LEU A 508 4.97 -28.64 -12.52
N ASP A 509 6.17 -29.18 -12.81
CA ASP A 509 7.15 -29.59 -11.81
C ASP A 509 8.54 -29.04 -12.19
N GLY A 510 8.78 -27.76 -11.91
CA GLY A 510 9.97 -27.02 -12.30
C GLY A 510 9.65 -25.55 -12.55
N ALA A 511 10.27 -24.93 -13.57
CA ALA A 511 10.07 -23.54 -13.88
C ALA A 511 9.50 -23.31 -15.29
N LEU A 512 8.45 -22.51 -15.39
CA LEU A 512 7.83 -22.03 -16.63
C LEU A 512 7.75 -20.50 -16.59
N HIS A 513 8.29 -19.86 -17.64
CA HIS A 513 8.25 -18.41 -17.80
C HIS A 513 7.71 -18.06 -19.18
N ILE A 514 6.62 -17.31 -19.22
CA ILE A 514 5.95 -16.88 -20.45
C ILE A 514 5.89 -15.35 -20.47
N SER A 515 6.46 -14.75 -21.52
CA SER A 515 6.47 -13.32 -21.75
C SER A 515 5.65 -12.97 -23.01
N VAL A 516 4.66 -12.10 -22.86
CA VAL A 516 3.79 -11.64 -23.95
C VAL A 516 4.08 -10.18 -24.25
N HIS A 517 4.77 -9.90 -25.33
CA HIS A 517 5.23 -8.55 -25.70
C HIS A 517 4.23 -7.76 -26.55
N HIS A 518 3.19 -8.41 -27.08
CA HIS A 518 2.25 -7.76 -28.00
C HIS A 518 0.79 -7.83 -27.50
N PRO A 519 0.06 -6.70 -27.38
CA PRO A 519 -1.29 -6.67 -26.80
C PRO A 519 -2.38 -7.40 -27.61
N ARG A 520 -2.12 -7.71 -28.89
CA ARG A 520 -3.02 -8.52 -29.73
C ARG A 520 -2.65 -10.00 -29.78
N CYS A 521 -1.70 -10.46 -28.96
CA CYS A 521 -1.40 -11.87 -28.79
C CYS A 521 -2.57 -12.54 -28.05
N ARG A 522 -3.03 -13.67 -28.58
CA ARG A 522 -4.02 -14.55 -27.95
C ARG A 522 -3.36 -15.89 -27.73
N LEU A 523 -3.09 -16.22 -26.49
CA LEU A 523 -2.35 -17.44 -26.13
C LEU A 523 -3.26 -18.38 -25.34
N VAL A 524 -3.31 -19.64 -25.79
CA VAL A 524 -3.90 -20.73 -25.02
C VAL A 524 -2.76 -21.64 -24.54
N ILE A 525 -2.67 -21.81 -23.22
CA ILE A 525 -1.73 -22.74 -22.59
C ILE A 525 -2.47 -24.05 -22.37
N ARG A 526 -2.06 -25.09 -23.09
CA ARG A 526 -2.62 -26.43 -23.03
C ARG A 526 -1.47 -27.43 -22.88
N CYS A 527 -0.60 -27.17 -21.92
CA CYS A 527 0.56 -28.01 -21.67
C CYS A 527 0.16 -29.27 -20.91
N GLY A 528 0.72 -30.39 -21.33
CA GLY A 528 0.76 -31.59 -20.51
C GLY A 528 1.71 -31.41 -19.32
N LEU A 529 2.82 -32.16 -19.31
CA LEU A 529 3.84 -32.08 -18.27
C LEU A 529 4.99 -31.16 -18.68
N VAL A 530 5.22 -30.10 -17.89
CA VAL A 530 6.45 -29.30 -17.94
C VAL A 530 7.30 -29.68 -16.73
N GLN A 531 8.38 -30.46 -16.98
CA GLN A 531 9.29 -30.92 -15.95
C GLN A 531 10.72 -30.50 -16.27
N ASN A 532 11.37 -29.83 -15.30
CA ASN A 532 12.77 -29.40 -15.41
C ASN A 532 13.39 -29.18 -14.01
N ALA A 533 14.70 -28.87 -13.97
CA ALA A 533 15.40 -28.65 -12.70
C ALA A 533 14.87 -27.46 -11.90
N GLY A 534 14.22 -26.48 -12.55
CA GLY A 534 13.57 -25.35 -11.92
C GLY A 534 14.53 -24.34 -11.28
N TRP A 535 14.05 -23.66 -10.26
CA TRP A 535 14.79 -22.64 -9.53
C TRP A 535 15.02 -23.06 -8.08
N HIS A 536 16.23 -22.81 -7.58
CA HIS A 536 16.62 -23.11 -6.22
C HIS A 536 16.77 -21.80 -5.43
N TRP A 537 16.30 -21.84 -4.21
CA TRP A 537 16.37 -20.73 -3.26
C TRP A 537 17.41 -21.10 -2.19
N THR A 538 18.49 -20.29 -2.07
CA THR A 538 19.60 -20.56 -1.17
C THR A 538 19.81 -19.39 -0.23
N PRO A 539 19.74 -19.59 1.11
CA PRO A 539 20.11 -18.58 2.10
C PRO A 539 21.55 -18.09 1.88
N LEU A 540 21.83 -16.81 2.08
CA LEU A 540 23.19 -16.28 1.91
C LEU A 540 24.17 -16.88 2.90
N GLU A 541 23.74 -17.24 4.11
CA GLU A 541 24.56 -17.92 5.12
C GLU A 541 25.13 -19.27 4.64
N GLU A 542 24.42 -19.96 3.74
CA GLU A 542 24.89 -21.21 3.12
C GLU A 542 25.90 -20.95 1.99
N LEU A 543 25.87 -19.76 1.37
CA LEU A 543 26.79 -19.38 0.31
C LEU A 543 28.15 -18.91 0.84
N GLU A 544 28.21 -18.36 2.04
CA GLU A 544 29.45 -17.90 2.68
C GLU A 544 30.42 -19.04 3.02
N GLY A 545 29.90 -20.27 3.12
CA GLY A 545 30.71 -21.49 3.38
C GLY A 545 31.10 -22.28 2.13
N ALA A 546 30.59 -21.92 0.95
CA ALA A 546 30.80 -22.68 -0.29
C ALA A 546 31.91 -22.05 -1.14
N GLU A 547 33.01 -22.78 -1.41
CA GLU A 547 34.12 -22.36 -2.29
C GLU A 547 33.69 -22.04 -3.75
N THR A 548 32.43 -22.20 -4.10
CA THR A 548 31.89 -22.12 -5.47
C THR A 548 31.13 -20.84 -5.80
N SER A 549 30.89 -19.93 -4.87
CA SER A 549 30.17 -18.69 -5.17
C SER A 549 31.11 -17.63 -5.77
N THR A 550 31.21 -17.57 -7.11
CA THR A 550 32.09 -16.65 -7.85
C THR A 550 31.51 -15.24 -8.03
N SER A 551 30.22 -15.03 -7.76
CA SER A 551 29.55 -13.73 -7.95
C SER A 551 29.34 -13.00 -6.62
N PRO A 552 29.66 -11.69 -6.54
CA PRO A 552 29.38 -10.90 -5.35
C PRO A 552 27.89 -10.89 -5.03
N VAL A 553 27.55 -10.76 -3.74
CA VAL A 553 26.18 -10.59 -3.27
C VAL A 553 25.69 -9.20 -3.70
N THR A 554 24.54 -9.15 -4.37
CA THR A 554 23.91 -7.88 -4.75
C THR A 554 23.22 -7.23 -3.55
N GLU A 555 22.90 -5.94 -3.67
CA GLU A 555 22.18 -5.19 -2.63
C GLU A 555 20.76 -5.77 -2.41
N GLU A 556 20.08 -6.17 -3.49
CA GLU A 556 18.78 -6.83 -3.42
C GLU A 556 18.83 -8.22 -2.77
N GLU A 557 19.88 -9.00 -3.02
CA GLU A 557 20.09 -10.28 -2.35
C GLU A 557 20.39 -10.08 -0.86
N ALA A 558 21.27 -9.13 -0.53
CA ALA A 558 21.59 -8.80 0.87
C ALA A 558 20.35 -8.34 1.66
N MET A 559 19.50 -7.53 1.05
CA MET A 559 18.26 -7.05 1.64
C MET A 559 17.24 -8.19 1.86
N ARG A 560 17.26 -9.22 1.01
CA ARG A 560 16.40 -10.41 1.14
C ARG A 560 17.03 -11.50 1.99
N GLY A 561 18.35 -11.59 2.05
CA GLY A 561 19.09 -12.62 2.75
C GLY A 561 19.17 -13.97 2.00
N PHE A 562 18.82 -14.00 0.70
CA PHE A 562 18.89 -15.20 -0.12
C PHE A 562 19.22 -14.89 -1.58
N ARG A 563 19.68 -15.91 -2.29
CA ARG A 563 19.90 -15.92 -3.74
C ARG A 563 18.99 -16.94 -4.43
N VAL A 564 18.47 -16.59 -5.62
CA VAL A 564 17.72 -17.52 -6.47
C VAL A 564 18.62 -17.99 -7.60
N HIS A 565 18.86 -19.30 -7.64
CA HIS A 565 19.56 -19.95 -8.75
C HIS A 565 18.53 -20.49 -9.74
N ARG A 566 18.53 -19.93 -10.96
CA ARG A 566 17.66 -20.35 -12.07
C ARG A 566 18.37 -21.43 -12.87
N THR A 567 18.30 -22.67 -12.38
CA THR A 567 19.04 -23.81 -12.98
C THR A 567 18.50 -24.15 -14.37
N GLU A 568 17.18 -24.26 -14.49
CA GLU A 568 16.52 -24.56 -15.75
C GLU A 568 15.14 -23.93 -15.79
N THR A 569 14.74 -23.42 -16.96
CA THR A 569 13.44 -22.76 -17.16
C THR A 569 12.92 -23.04 -18.55
N ALA A 570 11.72 -23.57 -18.67
CA ALA A 570 10.99 -23.55 -19.92
C ALA A 570 10.54 -22.11 -20.20
N ARG A 571 11.12 -21.46 -21.22
CA ARG A 571 10.86 -20.04 -21.53
C ARG A 571 10.22 -19.90 -22.90
N TYR A 572 9.12 -19.11 -22.95
CA TYR A 572 8.40 -18.79 -24.18
C TYR A 572 8.16 -17.30 -24.27
N GLU A 573 8.43 -16.73 -25.44
CA GLU A 573 8.29 -15.30 -25.71
C GLU A 573 7.46 -15.06 -26.96
N PHE A 574 6.44 -14.20 -26.87
CA PHE A 574 5.49 -13.90 -27.94
C PHE A 574 5.57 -12.42 -28.32
N PHE A 575 6.29 -12.12 -29.42
CA PHE A 575 6.54 -10.75 -29.88
C PHE A 575 5.49 -10.20 -30.83
N HIS A 576 4.63 -11.06 -31.41
CA HIS A 576 3.69 -10.66 -32.47
C HIS A 576 2.24 -10.91 -32.06
N GLY A 577 1.34 -10.10 -32.65
CA GLY A 577 -0.10 -10.36 -32.57
C GLY A 577 -0.44 -11.63 -33.34
N GLY A 578 -1.44 -12.39 -32.86
CA GLY A 578 -1.84 -13.65 -33.47
C GLY A 578 -2.50 -14.59 -32.47
N ARG A 579 -2.83 -15.79 -32.93
CA ARG A 579 -3.34 -16.87 -32.08
C ARG A 579 -2.26 -17.93 -31.94
N TYR A 580 -1.96 -18.27 -30.72
CA TYR A 580 -0.96 -19.27 -30.36
C TYR A 580 -1.54 -20.30 -29.41
N VAL A 581 -1.10 -21.52 -29.54
CA VAL A 581 -1.35 -22.60 -28.57
C VAL A 581 0.02 -23.12 -28.14
N LEU A 582 0.22 -23.16 -26.84
CA LEU A 582 1.40 -23.77 -26.23
C LEU A 582 0.96 -25.15 -25.71
N GLU A 583 1.49 -26.21 -26.35
CA GLU A 583 1.18 -27.62 -26.04
C GLU A 583 2.33 -28.32 -25.32
#